data_79519445ebfa1bcf4c85ee50f8e66401
#
_entry.id   79519445ebfa1bcf4c85ee50f8e66401
#
_cell.length_a   1.000
_cell.length_b   1.000
_cell.length_c   1.000
_cell.angle_alpha   90.00
_cell.angle_beta   90.00
_cell.angle_gamma   90.00
#
_symmetry.space_group_name_H-M   'P 1'
#
loop_
_entity.id
_entity.type
_entity.pdbx_description
1 polymer ?
#
loop_
_entity_poly.entity_id
_entity_poly.type
_entity_poly.pdbx_seq_one_letter_code
_entity_poly.pdbx_strand_id
1 'polypeptide(L)'
;GSAHAAPPAPQAKWTVMVYISGDNNLEDYVVKDLELELAPTGSSANVQVVALADRGPGYDTSYGDWQTTKLYHVTQGMKADAASAVADWGEKNMGDPQTLIDFVNWSKTNYPADHYALIYWGHGWNWHPGYVMQDDTGDDTLDYEEQKGAMNALGFIDVVGYDGCNMASIEIMDLWNGHATAITGSQEYVGWEGLQYEQTLAQLTANPNMTADQVAVSFSQSASADKTWAALAVDGRYLTLKTAVNNLAVSLNTNLAANRSKIARAFGATRSMWQAPMDKDLYDMAYELNRNVTNTDVKNKSLAVMN
;
A
#
# COMPACT_ATOMS: atom_id res chain seq x y z
N GLY A 1 28.38 -27.79 -12.92
CA GLY A 1 28.94 -26.46 -13.09
C GLY A 1 28.20 -25.50 -12.20
N SER A 2 28.89 -24.88 -11.22
CA SER A 2 28.31 -23.83 -10.39
C SER A 2 28.00 -22.65 -11.30
N ALA A 3 26.71 -22.33 -11.48
CA ALA A 3 26.32 -21.09 -12.11
C ALA A 3 26.88 -19.95 -11.24
N HIS A 4 27.84 -19.20 -11.74
CA HIS A 4 28.26 -17.95 -11.12
C HIS A 4 27.05 -17.02 -11.16
N ALA A 5 26.58 -16.61 -9.97
CA ALA A 5 25.63 -15.53 -9.88
C ALA A 5 26.21 -14.31 -10.61
N ALA A 6 25.43 -13.69 -11.47
CA ALA A 6 25.81 -12.43 -12.09
C ALA A 6 26.14 -11.42 -10.96
N PRO A 7 27.14 -10.54 -11.16
CA PRO A 7 27.41 -9.49 -10.17
C PRO A 7 26.14 -8.65 -9.95
N PRO A 8 25.89 -8.21 -8.72
CA PRO A 8 24.73 -7.35 -8.43
C PRO A 8 24.76 -6.13 -9.35
N ALA A 9 23.57 -5.70 -9.79
CA ALA A 9 23.45 -4.48 -10.57
C ALA A 9 24.08 -3.28 -9.83
N PRO A 10 24.60 -2.30 -10.55
CA PRO A 10 25.06 -1.05 -9.90
C PRO A 10 23.92 -0.47 -9.07
N GLN A 11 24.24 0.07 -7.89
CA GLN A 11 23.27 0.66 -6.98
C GLN A 11 22.46 1.77 -7.67
N ALA A 12 21.16 1.57 -7.76
CA ALA A 12 20.23 2.54 -8.32
C ALA A 12 19.83 3.62 -7.29
N LYS A 13 19.10 4.64 -7.70
CA LYS A 13 18.48 5.59 -6.77
C LYS A 13 17.25 5.01 -6.12
N TRP A 14 16.42 4.31 -6.91
CA TRP A 14 15.20 3.69 -6.45
C TRP A 14 15.07 2.25 -6.96
N THR A 15 14.52 1.39 -6.12
CA THR A 15 13.93 0.12 -6.56
C THR A 15 12.46 0.12 -6.16
N VAL A 16 11.60 0.06 -7.15
CA VAL A 16 10.15 -0.07 -7.00
C VAL A 16 9.80 -1.55 -7.10
N MET A 17 9.28 -2.07 -6.02
CA MET A 17 8.89 -3.47 -5.85
C MET A 17 7.37 -3.57 -5.88
N VAL A 18 6.79 -4.33 -6.81
CA VAL A 18 5.34 -4.51 -6.93
C VAL A 18 5.00 -5.96 -6.61
N TYR A 19 4.27 -6.16 -5.53
CA TYR A 19 3.83 -7.45 -5.03
C TYR A 19 2.39 -7.68 -5.49
N ILE A 20 2.21 -8.45 -6.57
CA ILE A 20 0.95 -8.57 -7.32
C ILE A 20 0.28 -9.90 -6.97
N SER A 21 -0.73 -9.84 -6.11
CA SER A 21 -1.58 -10.97 -5.74
C SER A 21 -2.79 -11.05 -6.68
N GLY A 22 -2.61 -11.79 -7.77
CA GLY A 22 -3.61 -11.90 -8.83
C GLY A 22 -4.25 -13.28 -8.95
N ASP A 23 -3.93 -14.25 -8.10
CA ASP A 23 -4.68 -15.51 -8.01
C ASP A 23 -6.04 -15.27 -7.33
N ASN A 24 -6.91 -14.55 -8.04
CA ASN A 24 -8.27 -14.19 -7.64
C ASN A 24 -8.97 -13.51 -8.83
N ASN A 25 -10.15 -12.94 -8.59
CA ASN A 25 -10.94 -12.25 -9.63
C ASN A 25 -10.32 -10.97 -10.21
N LEU A 26 -9.10 -10.57 -9.79
CA LEU A 26 -8.33 -9.47 -10.38
C LEU A 26 -7.32 -9.94 -11.43
N GLU A 27 -7.24 -11.23 -11.73
CA GLU A 27 -6.17 -11.84 -12.52
C GLU A 27 -5.95 -11.18 -13.89
N ASP A 28 -7.01 -10.77 -14.59
CA ASP A 28 -6.89 -10.12 -15.90
C ASP A 28 -6.23 -8.74 -15.86
N TYR A 29 -6.17 -8.11 -14.68
CA TYR A 29 -5.46 -6.85 -14.46
C TYR A 29 -3.96 -7.05 -14.21
N VAL A 30 -3.53 -8.21 -13.71
CA VAL A 30 -2.09 -8.54 -13.51
C VAL A 30 -1.28 -8.30 -14.78
N VAL A 31 -1.72 -8.90 -15.88
CA VAL A 31 -1.02 -8.80 -17.17
C VAL A 31 -1.16 -7.42 -17.80
N LYS A 32 -2.28 -6.75 -17.58
CA LYS A 32 -2.48 -5.37 -18.03
C LYS A 32 -1.53 -4.42 -17.33
N ASP A 33 -1.42 -4.51 -16.02
CA ASP A 33 -0.56 -3.61 -15.24
C ASP A 33 0.92 -3.89 -15.50
N LEU A 34 1.32 -5.14 -15.63
CA LEU A 34 2.68 -5.48 -16.03
C LEU A 34 3.05 -4.88 -17.40
N GLU A 35 2.16 -4.98 -18.40
CA GLU A 35 2.48 -4.60 -19.79
C GLU A 35 2.12 -3.14 -20.12
N LEU A 36 1.00 -2.62 -19.57
CA LEU A 36 0.47 -1.32 -19.97
C LEU A 36 0.77 -0.20 -18.96
N GLU A 37 1.09 -0.55 -17.72
CA GLU A 37 1.37 0.43 -16.67
C GLU A 37 2.85 0.42 -16.25
N LEU A 38 3.45 -0.74 -16.02
CA LEU A 38 4.84 -0.85 -15.56
C LEU A 38 5.83 -0.83 -16.73
N ALA A 39 5.60 -1.63 -17.77
CA ALA A 39 6.52 -1.78 -18.88
C ALA A 39 6.66 -0.56 -19.80
N PRO A 40 5.70 0.35 -19.97
CA PRO A 40 5.92 1.54 -20.82
C PRO A 40 7.13 2.37 -20.39
N THR A 41 7.33 2.54 -19.10
CA THR A 41 8.54 3.18 -18.55
C THR A 41 9.62 2.14 -18.27
N GLY A 42 9.31 1.09 -17.50
CA GLY A 42 10.23 0.03 -17.11
C GLY A 42 11.42 0.52 -16.28
N SER A 43 12.41 -0.35 -16.16
CA SER A 43 13.65 -0.08 -15.44
C SER A 43 14.61 0.81 -16.21
N SER A 44 15.38 1.63 -15.49
CA SER A 44 16.46 2.46 -15.99
C SER A 44 17.72 2.31 -15.12
N ALA A 45 18.81 3.00 -15.46
CA ALA A 45 20.02 2.96 -14.63
C ALA A 45 19.81 3.45 -13.20
N ASN A 46 18.89 4.38 -12.97
CA ASN A 46 18.62 4.98 -11.66
C ASN A 46 17.34 4.47 -10.99
N VAL A 47 16.45 3.82 -11.72
CA VAL A 47 15.17 3.32 -11.20
C VAL A 47 15.00 1.88 -11.67
N GLN A 48 14.99 0.95 -10.73
CA GLN A 48 14.70 -0.44 -11.01
C GLN A 48 13.23 -0.72 -10.69
N VAL A 49 12.58 -1.51 -11.53
CA VAL A 49 11.20 -1.95 -11.35
C VAL A 49 11.19 -3.47 -11.33
N VAL A 50 10.73 -4.04 -10.22
CA VAL A 50 10.69 -5.47 -9.99
C VAL A 50 9.28 -5.85 -9.58
N ALA A 51 8.70 -6.86 -10.20
CA ALA A 51 7.37 -7.36 -9.84
C ALA A 51 7.42 -8.86 -9.53
N LEU A 52 6.80 -9.25 -8.43
CA LEU A 52 6.40 -10.62 -8.19
C LEU A 52 4.92 -10.70 -8.50
N ALA A 53 4.54 -11.47 -9.51
CA ALA A 53 3.17 -11.56 -9.98
C ALA A 53 2.70 -13.00 -9.90
N ASP A 54 1.57 -13.18 -9.28
CA ASP A 54 0.90 -14.46 -9.14
C ASP A 54 -0.39 -14.48 -9.95
N ARG A 55 -0.69 -15.65 -10.53
CA ARG A 55 -1.93 -15.91 -11.28
C ARG A 55 -2.39 -17.32 -10.99
N GLY A 56 -3.70 -17.46 -10.80
CA GLY A 56 -4.34 -18.73 -10.56
C GLY A 56 -5.10 -19.29 -11.76
N PRO A 57 -5.73 -20.44 -11.64
CA PRO A 57 -6.53 -21.03 -12.70
C PRO A 57 -7.94 -20.41 -12.80
N GLY A 58 -8.39 -20.11 -14.01
CA GLY A 58 -9.82 -19.99 -14.29
C GLY A 58 -10.38 -18.59 -14.50
N TYR A 59 -9.55 -17.53 -14.44
CA TYR A 59 -10.01 -16.16 -14.69
C TYR A 59 -9.56 -15.64 -16.06
N ASP A 60 -8.26 -15.54 -16.31
CA ASP A 60 -7.71 -15.03 -17.58
C ASP A 60 -6.77 -16.03 -18.25
N THR A 61 -6.97 -16.30 -19.53
CA THR A 61 -6.14 -17.22 -20.32
C THR A 61 -5.20 -16.50 -21.30
N SER A 62 -5.10 -15.20 -21.21
CA SER A 62 -4.20 -14.40 -22.04
C SER A 62 -2.72 -14.63 -21.69
N TYR A 63 -1.82 -14.15 -22.53
CA TYR A 63 -0.36 -14.20 -22.34
C TYR A 63 0.20 -15.61 -22.06
N GLY A 64 -0.47 -16.65 -22.59
CA GLY A 64 -0.04 -18.04 -22.49
C GLY A 64 -0.52 -18.76 -21.24
N ASP A 65 -1.51 -18.19 -20.54
CA ASP A 65 -2.22 -18.84 -19.41
C ASP A 65 -1.25 -19.44 -18.37
N TRP A 66 -0.23 -18.66 -17.98
CA TRP A 66 0.67 -19.09 -16.93
C TRP A 66 -0.02 -18.93 -15.56
N GLN A 67 0.12 -19.93 -14.70
CA GLN A 67 -0.63 -20.12 -13.46
C GLN A 67 0.29 -20.38 -12.28
N THR A 68 1.41 -19.67 -12.20
CA THR A 68 2.40 -19.78 -11.12
C THR A 68 2.91 -18.38 -10.78
N THR A 69 3.55 -18.25 -9.63
CA THR A 69 4.14 -16.99 -9.19
C THR A 69 5.44 -16.72 -9.94
N LYS A 70 5.46 -15.66 -10.72
CA LYS A 70 6.60 -15.26 -11.56
C LYS A 70 7.22 -13.95 -11.14
N LEU A 71 8.54 -13.92 -11.22
CA LEU A 71 9.33 -12.75 -10.91
C LEU A 71 9.76 -12.04 -12.20
N TYR A 72 9.52 -10.74 -12.27
CA TYR A 72 9.86 -9.90 -13.41
C TYR A 72 10.84 -8.79 -12.98
N HIS A 73 11.91 -8.63 -13.75
CA HIS A 73 12.62 -7.36 -13.83
C HIS A 73 12.01 -6.60 -15.01
N VAL A 74 11.16 -5.65 -14.69
CA VAL A 74 10.34 -4.98 -15.71
C VAL A 74 11.22 -4.04 -16.54
N THR A 75 11.41 -4.37 -17.80
CA THR A 75 12.12 -3.54 -18.76
C THR A 75 11.15 -2.81 -19.69
N GLN A 76 11.61 -1.72 -20.30
CA GLN A 76 10.75 -0.96 -21.20
C GLN A 76 10.24 -1.81 -22.37
N GLY A 77 8.92 -1.81 -22.55
CA GLY A 77 8.25 -2.57 -23.62
C GLY A 77 8.18 -4.08 -23.37
N MET A 78 8.49 -4.54 -22.17
CA MET A 78 8.38 -5.97 -21.77
C MET A 78 6.95 -6.47 -22.00
N LYS A 79 6.83 -7.74 -22.38
CA LYS A 79 5.55 -8.47 -22.42
C LYS A 79 5.28 -9.18 -21.10
N ALA A 80 4.02 -9.27 -20.73
CA ALA A 80 3.59 -9.96 -19.49
C ALA A 80 3.50 -11.49 -19.67
N ASP A 81 4.34 -12.08 -20.50
CA ASP A 81 4.37 -13.52 -20.74
C ASP A 81 5.37 -14.26 -19.84
N ALA A 82 5.27 -15.57 -19.80
CA ALA A 82 6.16 -16.41 -19.00
C ALA A 82 7.64 -16.33 -19.45
N ALA A 83 7.91 -15.99 -20.70
CA ALA A 83 9.26 -15.92 -21.23
C ALA A 83 10.02 -14.67 -20.78
N SER A 84 9.30 -13.61 -20.42
CA SER A 84 9.85 -12.35 -19.89
C SER A 84 10.21 -12.45 -18.40
N ALA A 85 9.73 -13.46 -17.68
CA ALA A 85 10.05 -13.65 -16.28
C ALA A 85 11.53 -13.99 -16.08
N VAL A 86 12.16 -13.39 -15.07
CA VAL A 86 13.55 -13.69 -14.69
C VAL A 86 13.64 -14.94 -13.79
N ALA A 87 12.54 -15.32 -13.14
CA ALA A 87 12.39 -16.56 -12.40
C ALA A 87 10.92 -16.98 -12.32
N ASP A 88 10.71 -18.26 -12.18
CA ASP A 88 9.43 -18.89 -11.82
C ASP A 88 9.61 -19.51 -10.42
N TRP A 89 8.83 -19.04 -9.45
CA TRP A 89 8.91 -19.52 -8.07
C TRP A 89 7.97 -20.70 -7.80
N GLY A 90 7.27 -21.19 -8.85
CA GLY A 90 6.17 -22.13 -8.70
C GLY A 90 4.96 -21.44 -8.05
N GLU A 91 4.00 -22.24 -7.66
CA GLU A 91 2.85 -21.73 -6.91
C GLU A 91 3.28 -21.22 -5.55
N LYS A 92 2.88 -19.97 -5.21
CA LYS A 92 3.15 -19.32 -3.92
C LYS A 92 1.87 -18.72 -3.36
N ASN A 93 1.62 -18.97 -2.10
CA ASN A 93 0.59 -18.28 -1.37
C ASN A 93 1.00 -16.81 -1.17
N MET A 94 0.30 -15.88 -1.81
CA MET A 94 0.56 -14.43 -1.70
C MET A 94 0.00 -13.85 -0.38
N GLY A 95 -0.82 -14.61 0.35
CA GLY A 95 -1.23 -14.31 1.72
C GLY A 95 -0.17 -14.68 2.77
N ASP A 96 0.81 -15.52 2.42
CA ASP A 96 1.88 -15.89 3.36
C ASP A 96 2.90 -14.75 3.52
N PRO A 97 3.12 -14.22 4.75
CA PRO A 97 4.12 -13.18 4.99
C PRO A 97 5.54 -13.57 4.59
N GLN A 98 5.86 -14.88 4.55
CA GLN A 98 7.18 -15.34 4.12
C GLN A 98 7.40 -15.12 2.61
N THR A 99 6.38 -15.29 1.79
CA THR A 99 6.44 -14.99 0.34
C THR A 99 6.79 -13.50 0.11
N LEU A 100 6.15 -12.61 0.85
CA LEU A 100 6.45 -11.17 0.80
C LEU A 100 7.89 -10.87 1.26
N ILE A 101 8.33 -11.46 2.37
CA ILE A 101 9.68 -11.28 2.92
C ILE A 101 10.72 -11.76 1.91
N ASP A 102 10.52 -12.93 1.31
CA ASP A 102 11.42 -13.49 0.31
C ASP A 102 11.53 -12.60 -0.92
N PHE A 103 10.41 -12.06 -1.41
CA PHE A 103 10.38 -11.13 -2.53
C PHE A 103 11.14 -9.83 -2.25
N VAL A 104 10.88 -9.19 -1.11
CA VAL A 104 11.54 -7.93 -0.75
C VAL A 104 13.05 -8.15 -0.57
N ASN A 105 13.46 -9.20 0.11
CA ASN A 105 14.87 -9.52 0.32
C ASN A 105 15.58 -9.89 -1.00
N TRP A 106 14.91 -10.64 -1.86
CA TRP A 106 15.45 -10.95 -3.18
C TRP A 106 15.63 -9.68 -4.02
N SER A 107 14.63 -8.79 -3.99
CA SER A 107 14.66 -7.52 -4.74
C SER A 107 15.80 -6.61 -4.25
N LYS A 108 15.93 -6.42 -2.93
CA LYS A 108 16.99 -5.62 -2.33
C LYS A 108 18.39 -6.19 -2.62
N THR A 109 18.52 -7.52 -2.70
CA THR A 109 19.79 -8.20 -2.97
C THR A 109 20.21 -8.07 -4.43
N ASN A 110 19.28 -8.25 -5.36
CA ASN A 110 19.56 -8.28 -6.79
C ASN A 110 19.51 -6.88 -7.45
N TYR A 111 18.73 -5.97 -6.87
CA TYR A 111 18.53 -4.60 -7.36
C TYR A 111 18.71 -3.60 -6.20
N PRO A 112 19.95 -3.48 -5.66
CA PRO A 112 20.23 -2.56 -4.57
C PRO A 112 20.04 -1.11 -5.00
N ALA A 113 19.43 -0.30 -4.10
CA ALA A 113 19.16 1.10 -4.34
C ALA A 113 19.37 1.94 -3.07
N ASP A 114 19.44 3.28 -3.23
CA ASP A 114 19.46 4.21 -2.10
C ASP A 114 18.11 4.24 -1.39
N HIS A 115 17.01 4.02 -2.15
CA HIS A 115 15.62 4.08 -1.69
C HIS A 115 14.79 2.92 -2.24
N TYR A 116 13.78 2.52 -1.49
CA TYR A 116 12.87 1.43 -1.84
C TYR A 116 11.41 1.87 -1.76
N ALA A 117 10.64 1.54 -2.79
CA ALA A 117 9.19 1.58 -2.76
C ALA A 117 8.63 0.15 -2.83
N LEU A 118 7.66 -0.17 -1.99
CA LEU A 118 6.93 -1.44 -2.01
C LEU A 118 5.46 -1.17 -2.25
N ILE A 119 4.91 -1.76 -3.29
CA ILE A 119 3.50 -1.65 -3.64
C ILE A 119 2.82 -3.00 -3.42
N TYR A 120 1.81 -3.01 -2.58
CA TYR A 120 0.87 -4.11 -2.42
C TYR A 120 -0.23 -3.94 -3.46
N TRP A 121 -0.29 -4.84 -4.43
CA TRP A 121 -1.28 -4.81 -5.49
C TRP A 121 -2.27 -5.96 -5.33
N GLY A 122 -3.56 -5.64 -5.17
CA GLY A 122 -4.62 -6.63 -5.01
C GLY A 122 -5.76 -6.15 -4.14
N HIS A 123 -6.53 -7.10 -3.60
CA HIS A 123 -7.58 -6.76 -2.65
C HIS A 123 -7.03 -6.14 -1.37
N GLY A 124 -7.83 -5.26 -0.73
CA GLY A 124 -7.53 -4.66 0.56
C GLY A 124 -8.79 -4.39 1.37
N TRP A 125 -8.70 -4.51 2.69
CA TRP A 125 -9.82 -4.30 3.61
C TRP A 125 -9.38 -3.75 4.96
N ASN A 126 -8.67 -2.62 4.97
CA ASN A 126 -8.26 -1.90 6.18
C ASN A 126 -7.57 -2.81 7.23
N TRP A 127 -7.75 -2.50 8.52
CA TRP A 127 -7.16 -3.22 9.66
C TRP A 127 -8.12 -4.22 10.34
N HIS A 128 -9.44 -4.12 10.11
CA HIS A 128 -10.45 -5.01 10.70
C HIS A 128 -11.65 -5.26 9.75
N PRO A 129 -11.89 -6.51 9.33
CA PRO A 129 -11.19 -7.76 9.67
C PRO A 129 -9.73 -7.79 9.25
N GLY A 130 -9.27 -6.84 8.44
CA GLY A 130 -7.90 -6.50 8.14
C GLY A 130 -7.17 -7.50 7.28
N TYR A 131 -7.17 -7.27 5.96
CA TYR A 131 -6.36 -8.06 5.06
C TYR A 131 -5.95 -7.28 3.82
N VAL A 132 -4.90 -7.75 3.20
CA VAL A 132 -4.47 -7.46 1.83
C VAL A 132 -4.11 -8.78 1.15
N MET A 133 -3.90 -8.77 -0.15
CA MET A 133 -3.31 -9.90 -0.87
C MET A 133 -4.11 -11.21 -0.69
N GLN A 134 -5.30 -11.25 -1.29
CA GLN A 134 -6.09 -12.49 -1.36
C GLN A 134 -5.47 -13.46 -2.36
N ASP A 135 -5.40 -14.72 -1.98
CA ASP A 135 -4.89 -15.84 -2.76
C ASP A 135 -5.92 -16.97 -2.73
N ASP A 136 -6.52 -17.27 -3.88
CA ASP A 136 -7.63 -18.23 -3.96
C ASP A 136 -7.13 -19.68 -3.93
N THR A 137 -5.95 -19.97 -4.50
CA THR A 137 -5.35 -21.32 -4.46
C THR A 137 -4.85 -21.65 -3.06
N GLY A 138 -4.27 -20.68 -2.35
CA GLY A 138 -3.88 -20.82 -0.96
C GLY A 138 -5.03 -20.77 0.04
N ASP A 139 -6.23 -20.30 -0.37
CA ASP A 139 -7.37 -19.96 0.49
C ASP A 139 -6.93 -19.07 1.67
N ASP A 140 -6.15 -18.02 1.35
CA ASP A 140 -5.47 -17.20 2.34
C ASP A 140 -5.48 -15.71 1.99
N THR A 141 -5.16 -14.89 2.99
CA THR A 141 -4.98 -13.44 2.86
C THR A 141 -3.90 -12.97 3.83
N LEU A 142 -3.09 -12.02 3.43
CA LEU A 142 -2.10 -11.41 4.33
C LEU A 142 -2.82 -10.47 5.32
N ASP A 143 -2.99 -10.89 6.54
CA ASP A 143 -3.72 -10.12 7.55
C ASP A 143 -2.86 -9.01 8.21
N TYR A 144 -3.51 -8.17 9.04
CA TYR A 144 -2.85 -7.05 9.71
C TYR A 144 -1.73 -7.50 10.67
N GLU A 145 -1.94 -8.57 11.44
CA GLU A 145 -0.96 -9.06 12.43
C GLU A 145 0.21 -9.77 11.73
N GLU A 146 -0.03 -10.42 10.61
CA GLU A 146 1.00 -11.01 9.76
C GLU A 146 1.87 -9.94 9.11
N GLN A 147 1.26 -8.89 8.53
CA GLN A 147 2.01 -7.74 8.04
C GLN A 147 2.89 -7.15 9.14
N LYS A 148 2.33 -6.96 10.33
CA LYS A 148 3.06 -6.43 11.50
C LYS A 148 4.20 -7.35 11.93
N GLY A 149 4.00 -8.66 11.89
CA GLY A 149 5.04 -9.65 12.17
C GLY A 149 6.20 -9.60 11.16
N ALA A 150 5.91 -9.25 9.91
CA ALA A 150 6.90 -9.18 8.83
C ALA A 150 7.77 -7.91 8.87
N MET A 151 7.36 -6.82 9.51
CA MET A 151 8.00 -5.49 9.44
C MET A 151 9.52 -5.52 9.64
N ASN A 152 10.00 -6.21 10.67
CA ASN A 152 11.44 -6.27 10.95
C ASN A 152 12.22 -7.01 9.86
N ALA A 153 11.64 -8.03 9.24
CA ALA A 153 12.27 -8.82 8.19
C ALA A 153 12.28 -8.07 6.84
N LEU A 154 11.26 -7.26 6.58
CA LEU A 154 11.20 -6.38 5.42
C LEU A 154 12.28 -5.27 5.50
N GLY A 155 12.63 -4.84 6.72
CA GLY A 155 13.49 -3.69 6.94
C GLY A 155 12.82 -2.38 6.53
N PHE A 156 13.58 -1.29 6.51
CA PHE A 156 13.03 0.02 6.16
C PHE A 156 12.67 0.11 4.67
N ILE A 157 11.49 0.68 4.39
CA ILE A 157 10.96 0.96 3.05
C ILE A 157 10.61 2.45 2.99
N ASP A 158 11.16 3.19 2.02
CA ASP A 158 10.95 4.64 1.96
C ASP A 158 9.48 4.99 1.66
N VAL A 159 8.86 4.28 0.73
CA VAL A 159 7.46 4.47 0.33
C VAL A 159 6.73 3.14 0.27
N VAL A 160 5.56 3.08 0.88
CA VAL A 160 4.66 1.93 0.74
C VAL A 160 3.39 2.37 0.04
N GLY A 161 3.02 1.66 -1.02
CA GLY A 161 1.76 1.85 -1.73
C GLY A 161 0.82 0.68 -1.50
N TYR A 162 -0.44 0.99 -1.31
CA TYR A 162 -1.51 0.00 -1.30
C TYR A 162 -2.42 0.26 -2.50
N ASP A 163 -2.21 -0.50 -3.56
CA ASP A 163 -3.10 -0.54 -4.71
C ASP A 163 -4.23 -1.53 -4.42
N GLY A 164 -5.08 -1.12 -3.51
CA GLY A 164 -6.18 -1.88 -2.95
C GLY A 164 -7.14 -1.01 -2.15
N CYS A 165 -8.32 -1.55 -1.87
CA CYS A 165 -9.40 -0.84 -1.21
C CYS A 165 -9.10 -0.54 0.26
N ASN A 166 -9.54 0.62 0.76
CA ASN A 166 -9.62 0.99 2.19
C ASN A 166 -8.30 1.00 2.98
N MET A 167 -7.14 1.19 2.34
CA MET A 167 -5.83 1.06 3.01
C MET A 167 -5.25 2.39 3.53
N ALA A 168 -5.95 3.52 3.42
CA ALA A 168 -5.49 4.80 3.95
C ALA A 168 -6.16 5.14 5.29
N SER A 169 -5.82 4.40 6.34
CA SER A 169 -6.31 4.63 7.70
C SER A 169 -5.17 4.92 8.68
N ILE A 170 -5.52 5.48 9.85
CA ILE A 170 -4.55 5.75 10.92
C ILE A 170 -3.94 4.46 11.48
N GLU A 171 -4.66 3.36 11.44
CA GLU A 171 -4.20 2.05 11.89
C GLU A 171 -3.13 1.50 10.93
N ILE A 172 -3.32 1.67 9.62
CA ILE A 172 -2.31 1.32 8.62
C ILE A 172 -1.09 2.25 8.72
N MET A 173 -1.30 3.54 9.02
CA MET A 173 -0.18 4.45 9.33
C MET A 173 0.61 3.96 10.55
N ASP A 174 -0.07 3.47 11.60
CA ASP A 174 0.59 2.94 12.81
C ASP A 174 1.42 1.69 12.53
N LEU A 175 0.95 0.84 11.64
CA LEU A 175 1.67 -0.35 11.19
C LEU A 175 3.05 0.00 10.62
N TRP A 176 3.12 1.03 9.80
CA TRP A 176 4.36 1.47 9.14
C TRP A 176 5.18 2.50 9.92
N ASN A 177 4.70 2.93 11.08
CA ASN A 177 5.43 3.90 11.90
C ASN A 177 6.79 3.36 12.36
N GLY A 178 7.86 4.03 11.93
CA GLY A 178 9.24 3.60 12.17
C GLY A 178 9.78 2.58 11.14
N HIS A 179 8.97 2.12 10.20
CA HIS A 179 9.34 1.20 9.12
C HIS A 179 9.25 1.83 7.74
N ALA A 180 8.59 2.98 7.61
CA ALA A 180 8.53 3.74 6.37
C ALA A 180 8.59 5.25 6.61
N THR A 181 8.77 6.03 5.53
CA THR A 181 8.65 7.50 5.54
C THR A 181 7.23 7.93 5.20
N ALA A 182 6.67 7.33 4.15
CA ALA A 182 5.34 7.66 3.66
C ALA A 182 4.61 6.43 3.14
N ILE A 183 3.27 6.47 3.22
CA ILE A 183 2.40 5.51 2.55
C ILE A 183 1.48 6.22 1.56
N THR A 184 1.01 5.49 0.55
CA THR A 184 -0.08 5.91 -0.33
C THR A 184 -1.15 4.83 -0.37
N GLY A 185 -2.40 5.24 -0.41
CA GLY A 185 -3.54 4.34 -0.43
C GLY A 185 -4.85 5.10 -0.52
N SER A 186 -5.96 4.40 -0.61
CA SER A 186 -7.31 4.97 -0.65
C SER A 186 -8.06 4.74 0.66
N GLN A 187 -8.86 5.73 1.07
CA GLN A 187 -9.78 5.60 2.20
C GLN A 187 -11.02 4.75 1.87
N GLU A 188 -11.34 4.64 0.58
CA GLU A 188 -12.52 3.98 0.06
C GLU A 188 -12.14 2.83 -0.87
N TYR A 189 -13.16 2.22 -1.47
CA TYR A 189 -12.97 1.32 -2.60
C TYR A 189 -12.27 2.03 -3.75
N VAL A 190 -11.40 1.31 -4.42
CA VAL A 190 -10.72 1.77 -5.64
C VAL A 190 -11.33 1.07 -6.86
N GLY A 191 -11.33 1.78 -7.99
CA GLY A 191 -11.71 1.19 -9.26
C GLY A 191 -10.68 0.17 -9.74
N TRP A 192 -11.06 -0.62 -10.72
CA TRP A 192 -10.22 -1.68 -11.32
C TRP A 192 -8.89 -1.16 -11.90
N GLU A 193 -8.80 0.15 -12.17
CA GLU A 193 -7.62 0.78 -12.78
C GLU A 193 -6.54 1.14 -11.74
N GLY A 194 -6.87 1.16 -10.45
CA GLY A 194 -5.95 1.36 -9.34
C GLY A 194 -4.96 2.52 -9.52
N LEU A 195 -3.72 2.27 -9.17
CA LEU A 195 -2.58 3.18 -9.39
C LEU A 195 -2.13 3.13 -10.85
N GLN A 196 -1.96 4.29 -11.48
CA GLN A 196 -1.39 4.40 -12.84
C GLN A 196 0.12 4.55 -12.73
N TYR A 197 0.82 3.44 -12.81
CA TYR A 197 2.26 3.34 -12.54
C TYR A 197 3.10 4.08 -13.56
N GLU A 198 2.71 4.06 -14.85
CA GLU A 198 3.46 4.72 -15.93
C GLU A 198 3.79 6.17 -15.58
N GLN A 199 2.79 6.91 -15.09
CA GLN A 199 2.94 8.34 -14.77
C GLN A 199 3.99 8.57 -13.67
N THR A 200 3.90 7.82 -12.56
CA THR A 200 4.85 7.95 -11.44
C THR A 200 6.23 7.46 -11.83
N LEU A 201 6.35 6.34 -12.54
CA LEU A 201 7.63 5.81 -12.99
C LEU A 201 8.32 6.74 -13.98
N ALA A 202 7.56 7.39 -14.88
CA ALA A 202 8.11 8.39 -15.80
C ALA A 202 8.64 9.61 -15.04
N GLN A 203 7.92 10.12 -14.04
CA GLN A 203 8.37 11.23 -13.19
C GLN A 203 9.63 10.86 -12.41
N LEU A 204 9.65 9.67 -11.80
CA LEU A 204 10.77 9.18 -11.01
C LEU A 204 12.01 8.93 -11.88
N THR A 205 11.83 8.40 -13.09
CA THR A 205 12.93 8.21 -14.05
C THR A 205 13.49 9.55 -14.52
N ALA A 206 12.64 10.55 -14.76
CA ALA A 206 13.05 11.91 -15.12
C ALA A 206 13.75 12.64 -13.96
N ASN A 207 13.36 12.38 -12.73
CA ASN A 207 13.96 12.96 -11.53
C ASN A 207 14.16 11.89 -10.43
N PRO A 208 15.24 11.10 -10.50
CA PRO A 208 15.50 10.03 -9.52
C PRO A 208 15.88 10.55 -8.12
N ASN A 209 16.00 11.86 -7.92
CA ASN A 209 16.23 12.48 -6.63
C ASN A 209 14.93 12.92 -5.92
N MET A 210 13.78 12.45 -6.39
CA MET A 210 12.52 12.67 -5.66
C MET A 210 12.64 12.12 -4.23
N THR A 211 12.10 12.88 -3.26
CA THR A 211 11.98 12.40 -1.88
C THR A 211 10.88 11.36 -1.75
N ALA A 212 10.86 10.59 -0.65
CA ALA A 212 9.79 9.63 -0.36
C ALA A 212 8.40 10.30 -0.39
N ASP A 213 8.26 11.50 0.19
CA ASP A 213 7.01 12.26 0.15
C ASP A 213 6.57 12.58 -1.29
N GLN A 214 7.52 13.00 -2.14
CA GLN A 214 7.21 13.33 -3.54
C GLN A 214 6.79 12.08 -4.32
N VAL A 215 7.41 10.93 -4.08
CA VAL A 215 7.04 9.66 -4.72
C VAL A 215 5.67 9.21 -4.24
N ALA A 216 5.37 9.25 -2.93
CA ALA A 216 4.06 8.90 -2.40
C ALA A 216 2.96 9.83 -2.94
N VAL A 217 3.22 11.14 -3.02
CA VAL A 217 2.30 12.12 -3.63
C VAL A 217 2.09 11.83 -5.11
N SER A 218 3.17 11.50 -5.86
CA SER A 218 3.05 11.15 -7.28
C SER A 218 2.14 9.94 -7.48
N PHE A 219 2.30 8.87 -6.69
CA PHE A 219 1.40 7.71 -6.74
C PHE A 219 -0.06 8.11 -6.45
N SER A 220 -0.32 8.86 -5.39
CA SER A 220 -1.68 9.26 -5.04
C SER A 220 -2.34 10.17 -6.10
N GLN A 221 -1.55 10.97 -6.82
CA GLN A 221 -2.03 11.85 -7.89
C GLN A 221 -2.19 11.14 -9.22
N SER A 222 -1.43 10.07 -9.46
CA SER A 222 -1.56 9.24 -10.66
C SER A 222 -2.71 8.26 -10.59
N ALA A 223 -3.24 8.00 -9.40
CA ALA A 223 -4.33 7.07 -9.22
C ALA A 223 -5.55 7.43 -10.06
N SER A 224 -6.34 6.43 -10.42
CA SER A 224 -7.59 6.58 -11.15
C SER A 224 -8.50 7.64 -10.53
N ALA A 225 -9.53 8.08 -11.23
CA ALA A 225 -10.41 9.20 -10.86
C ALA A 225 -11.14 9.05 -9.51
N ASP A 226 -10.94 7.97 -8.79
CA ASP A 226 -11.41 7.74 -7.43
C ASP A 226 -10.71 8.72 -6.48
N LYS A 227 -11.49 9.59 -5.87
CA LYS A 227 -11.00 10.82 -5.22
C LYS A 227 -10.59 10.66 -3.77
N THR A 228 -10.37 9.44 -3.30
CA THR A 228 -10.06 9.14 -1.89
C THR A 228 -8.61 8.73 -1.64
N TRP A 229 -7.78 8.80 -2.69
CA TRP A 229 -6.35 8.53 -2.59
C TRP A 229 -5.62 9.62 -1.80
N ALA A 230 -4.71 9.20 -0.95
CA ALA A 230 -3.91 10.09 -0.12
C ALA A 230 -2.46 9.59 -0.02
N ALA A 231 -1.54 10.55 0.09
CA ALA A 231 -0.18 10.31 0.55
C ALA A 231 -0.09 10.72 2.02
N LEU A 232 0.33 9.81 2.88
CA LEU A 232 0.31 9.96 4.32
C LEU A 232 1.73 9.77 4.87
N ALA A 233 2.21 10.73 5.67
CA ALA A 233 3.49 10.62 6.34
C ALA A 233 3.38 9.67 7.55
N VAL A 234 4.29 8.71 7.66
CA VAL A 234 4.35 7.76 8.77
C VAL A 234 5.65 7.87 9.60
N ASP A 235 6.37 8.96 9.42
CA ASP A 235 7.54 9.35 10.20
C ASP A 235 7.17 10.14 11.48
N GLY A 236 8.06 11.00 11.95
CA GLY A 236 7.83 11.83 13.12
C GLY A 236 6.56 12.72 13.07
N ARG A 237 6.08 13.06 11.87
CA ARG A 237 4.82 13.81 11.66
C ARG A 237 3.61 12.99 12.11
N TYR A 238 3.62 11.69 11.84
CA TYR A 238 2.58 10.77 12.31
C TYR A 238 2.50 10.73 13.84
N LEU A 239 3.62 10.77 14.56
CA LEU A 239 3.63 10.74 16.03
C LEU A 239 2.88 11.93 16.63
N THR A 240 2.89 13.08 15.99
CA THR A 240 2.11 14.25 16.39
C THR A 240 0.61 13.97 16.29
N LEU A 241 0.16 13.42 15.15
CA LEU A 241 -1.23 13.02 14.96
C LEU A 241 -1.65 11.93 15.96
N LYS A 242 -0.85 10.89 16.11
CA LYS A 242 -1.11 9.79 17.08
C LYS A 242 -1.27 10.32 18.49
N THR A 243 -0.42 11.25 18.90
CA THR A 243 -0.51 11.90 20.22
C THR A 243 -1.81 12.69 20.36
N ALA A 244 -2.21 13.45 19.35
CA ALA A 244 -3.44 14.21 19.35
C ALA A 244 -4.68 13.30 19.43
N VAL A 245 -4.71 12.21 18.67
CA VAL A 245 -5.78 11.21 18.70
C VAL A 245 -5.88 10.53 20.09
N ASN A 246 -4.77 10.11 20.67
CA ASN A 246 -4.74 9.52 21.99
C ASN A 246 -5.27 10.50 23.07
N ASN A 247 -4.86 11.77 22.99
CA ASN A 247 -5.34 12.80 23.91
C ASN A 247 -6.86 13.04 23.76
N LEU A 248 -7.37 13.01 22.51
CA LEU A 248 -8.79 13.11 22.24
C LEU A 248 -9.55 11.90 22.83
N ALA A 249 -9.04 10.69 22.63
CA ALA A 249 -9.64 9.46 23.19
C ALA A 249 -9.72 9.50 24.71
N VAL A 250 -8.66 9.94 25.40
CA VAL A 250 -8.65 10.12 26.86
C VAL A 250 -9.70 11.18 27.29
N SER A 251 -9.77 12.31 26.59
CA SER A 251 -10.75 13.36 26.86
C SER A 251 -12.19 12.88 26.68
N LEU A 252 -12.45 12.13 25.58
CA LEU A 252 -13.77 11.54 25.34
C LEU A 252 -14.19 10.58 26.46
N ASN A 253 -13.29 9.68 26.85
CA ASN A 253 -13.56 8.72 27.91
C ASN A 253 -13.85 9.42 29.26
N THR A 254 -13.05 10.42 29.62
CA THR A 254 -13.19 11.19 30.86
C THR A 254 -14.53 11.94 30.91
N ASN A 255 -14.98 12.47 29.77
CA ASN A 255 -16.17 13.29 29.68
C ASN A 255 -17.42 12.56 29.16
N LEU A 256 -17.33 11.24 28.95
CA LEU A 256 -18.36 10.42 28.31
C LEU A 256 -19.71 10.52 29.06
N ALA A 257 -19.71 10.33 30.40
CA ALA A 257 -20.93 10.29 31.21
C ALA A 257 -21.75 11.60 31.08
N ALA A 258 -21.07 12.75 31.12
CA ALA A 258 -21.72 14.06 31.05
C ALA A 258 -22.09 14.50 29.63
N ASN A 259 -21.50 13.92 28.60
CA ASN A 259 -21.64 14.36 27.21
C ASN A 259 -22.12 13.25 26.25
N ARG A 260 -22.54 12.11 26.75
CA ARG A 260 -22.85 10.89 25.97
C ARG A 260 -23.75 11.17 24.77
N SER A 261 -24.83 11.91 24.93
CA SER A 261 -25.78 12.20 23.85
C SER A 261 -25.16 13.10 22.74
N LYS A 262 -24.29 14.04 23.14
CA LYS A 262 -23.60 14.93 22.22
C LYS A 262 -22.49 14.21 21.45
N ILE A 263 -21.73 13.36 22.15
CA ILE A 263 -20.69 12.50 21.56
C ILE A 263 -21.36 11.52 20.57
N ALA A 264 -22.43 10.85 20.97
CA ALA A 264 -23.17 9.93 20.08
C ALA A 264 -23.71 10.66 18.85
N ARG A 265 -24.19 11.89 19.00
CA ARG A 265 -24.64 12.72 17.86
C ARG A 265 -23.46 13.03 16.91
N ALA A 266 -22.30 13.39 17.44
CA ALA A 266 -21.11 13.67 16.65
C ALA A 266 -20.70 12.42 15.84
N PHE A 267 -20.58 11.28 16.49
CA PHE A 267 -20.28 10.01 15.81
C PHE A 267 -21.32 9.64 14.75
N GLY A 268 -22.62 9.87 15.03
CA GLY A 268 -23.69 9.61 14.07
C GLY A 268 -23.69 10.57 12.87
N ALA A 269 -23.13 11.78 13.03
CA ALA A 269 -22.99 12.76 11.96
C ALA A 269 -21.69 12.59 11.16
N THR A 270 -20.69 11.88 11.71
CA THR A 270 -19.41 11.65 11.05
C THR A 270 -19.58 10.79 9.79
N ARG A 271 -18.90 11.19 8.71
CA ARG A 271 -18.86 10.44 7.46
C ARG A 271 -18.34 9.01 7.70
N SER A 272 -19.10 8.04 7.23
CA SER A 272 -18.66 6.64 7.16
C SER A 272 -18.09 6.35 5.77
N MET A 273 -17.19 5.38 5.69
CA MET A 273 -16.75 4.85 4.41
C MET A 273 -17.88 4.06 3.75
N TRP A 274 -18.03 4.16 2.44
CA TRP A 274 -19.24 3.70 1.73
C TRP A 274 -19.54 2.20 1.92
N GLN A 275 -18.54 1.34 1.81
CA GLN A 275 -18.70 -0.10 2.00
C GLN A 275 -18.19 -0.62 3.34
N ALA A 276 -17.57 0.24 4.13
CA ALA A 276 -17.11 -0.03 5.48
C ALA A 276 -17.75 0.96 6.48
N PRO A 277 -19.05 0.84 6.75
CA PRO A 277 -19.80 1.86 7.52
C PRO A 277 -19.35 2.02 8.98
N MET A 278 -18.58 1.07 9.49
CA MET A 278 -17.95 1.17 10.82
C MET A 278 -16.71 2.06 10.79
N ASP A 279 -16.06 2.20 9.64
CA ASP A 279 -14.91 3.07 9.47
C ASP A 279 -15.37 4.52 9.32
N LYS A 280 -14.68 5.43 10.00
CA LYS A 280 -15.04 6.83 10.06
C LYS A 280 -13.89 7.70 9.58
N ASP A 281 -14.22 8.75 8.84
CA ASP A 281 -13.25 9.78 8.52
C ASP A 281 -12.78 10.48 9.81
N LEU A 282 -11.47 10.40 10.10
CA LEU A 282 -10.89 10.90 11.34
C LEU A 282 -11.01 12.42 11.46
N TYR A 283 -10.78 13.15 10.37
CA TYR A 283 -10.90 14.59 10.37
C TYR A 283 -12.34 15.02 10.59
N ASP A 284 -13.28 14.42 9.89
CA ASP A 284 -14.71 14.71 10.02
C ASP A 284 -15.24 14.33 11.43
N MET A 285 -14.75 13.24 12.01
CA MET A 285 -15.05 12.88 13.39
C MET A 285 -14.59 13.97 14.37
N ALA A 286 -13.36 14.44 14.22
CA ALA A 286 -12.84 15.50 15.06
C ALA A 286 -13.62 16.81 14.86
N TYR A 287 -14.00 17.14 13.62
CA TYR A 287 -14.82 18.28 13.28
C TYR A 287 -16.21 18.21 13.93
N GLU A 288 -16.91 17.09 13.80
CA GLU A 288 -18.24 16.89 14.38
C GLU A 288 -18.22 16.87 15.92
N LEU A 289 -17.17 16.30 16.54
CA LEU A 289 -16.97 16.40 18.00
C LEU A 289 -16.77 17.86 18.43
N ASN A 290 -15.94 18.62 17.75
CA ASN A 290 -15.72 20.03 18.04
C ASN A 290 -17.00 20.85 17.93
N ARG A 291 -17.85 20.55 16.95
CA ARG A 291 -19.10 21.25 16.67
C ARG A 291 -20.20 20.90 17.66
N ASN A 292 -20.39 19.62 18.01
CA ASN A 292 -21.53 19.11 18.74
C ASN A 292 -21.32 19.06 20.27
N VAL A 293 -20.07 18.87 20.73
CA VAL A 293 -19.76 18.74 22.16
C VAL A 293 -19.42 20.12 22.74
N THR A 294 -20.04 20.47 23.86
CA THR A 294 -19.81 21.78 24.50
C THR A 294 -18.66 21.78 25.52
N ASN A 295 -18.15 20.59 25.88
CA ASN A 295 -17.02 20.48 26.80
C ASN A 295 -15.75 21.04 26.15
N THR A 296 -15.11 22.02 26.82
CA THR A 296 -13.96 22.75 26.27
C THR A 296 -12.74 21.84 26.04
N ASP A 297 -12.50 20.86 26.91
CA ASP A 297 -11.37 19.94 26.76
C ASP A 297 -11.54 19.08 25.49
N VAL A 298 -12.72 18.47 25.30
CA VAL A 298 -13.03 17.70 24.08
C VAL A 298 -12.86 18.58 22.82
N LYS A 299 -13.37 19.81 22.85
CA LYS A 299 -13.23 20.75 21.72
C LYS A 299 -11.75 21.03 21.38
N ASN A 300 -10.94 21.33 22.38
CA ASN A 300 -9.54 21.64 22.19
C ASN A 300 -8.76 20.42 21.66
N LYS A 301 -9.06 19.20 22.17
CA LYS A 301 -8.43 17.96 21.70
C LYS A 301 -8.87 17.62 20.26
N SER A 302 -10.13 17.86 19.92
CA SER A 302 -10.62 17.71 18.54
C SER A 302 -9.91 18.66 17.56
N LEU A 303 -9.72 19.93 17.96
CA LEU A 303 -8.94 20.90 17.16
C LEU A 303 -7.50 20.42 16.92
N ALA A 304 -6.87 19.82 17.92
CA ALA A 304 -5.49 19.30 17.80
C ALA A 304 -5.37 18.12 16.84
N VAL A 305 -6.44 17.37 16.61
CA VAL A 305 -6.46 16.28 15.59
C VAL A 305 -6.60 16.86 14.18
N MET A 306 -7.28 18.00 14.02
CA MET A 306 -7.52 18.65 12.74
C MET A 306 -6.35 19.52 12.25
N ASN A 307 -5.42 19.91 13.14
CA ASN A 307 -4.27 20.77 12.86
C ASN A 307 -2.96 20.00 12.71
#